data_c505f40a3078922b3ae127c6f1f47309
#
_entry.id   c505f40a3078922b3ae127c6f1f47309
#
_cell.length_a   1.000
_cell.length_b   1.000
_cell.length_c   1.000
_cell.angle_alpha   90.00
_cell.angle_beta   90.00
_cell.angle_gamma   90.00
#
_symmetry.space_group_name_H-M   'P 1'
#
loop_
_entity.id
_entity.type
_entity.pdbx_description
1 polymer ?
#
loop_
_entity_poly.entity_id
_entity_poly.type
_entity_poly.pdbx_seq_one_letter_code
_entity_poly.pdbx_strand_id
1 'polypeptide(L)'
;SLLITHKTSTIGEMSCNPAFGGLGKSHLVREVDALDGTIGVASDKAAIQYRVLNQSKGPAVRAPRVQADREIYKAAMQGILSEYKNLTLLENECIGLIIDKGVCCGVRTLNSEEIYAKSIVITTGTFLNGLIHIGKKIYPAGRVGDKPSLHLSNVFNEFGFNLGRLKTGTPPRLDGRTIDWSSLEEQCPDNEPIYMSYLTERIQQEQISCFITRTNDKTHNIIMSNLDDAPLYSGQIESTCLLYTSPSPRDSLS
;
A
#
# COMPACT_ATOMS: atom_id res chain seq x y z
N SER A 1 -12.59 -15.60 13.63
CA SER A 1 -11.23 -15.06 13.36
C SER A 1 -10.93 -13.88 14.26
N LEU A 2 -9.66 -13.62 14.53
CA LEU A 2 -9.18 -12.46 15.28
C LEU A 2 -8.23 -11.65 14.40
N LEU A 3 -8.49 -10.36 14.25
CA LEU A 3 -7.58 -9.40 13.61
C LEU A 3 -6.95 -8.53 14.69
N ILE A 4 -5.62 -8.63 14.83
CA ILE A 4 -4.84 -7.80 15.75
C ILE A 4 -4.22 -6.65 14.97
N THR A 5 -4.41 -5.43 15.44
CA THR A 5 -3.88 -4.21 14.82
C THR A 5 -3.49 -3.19 15.88
N HIS A 6 -2.50 -2.34 15.60
CA HIS A 6 -2.05 -1.31 16.55
C HIS A 6 -3.18 -0.34 16.94
N LYS A 7 -4.02 0.04 15.95
CA LYS A 7 -5.16 0.94 16.15
C LYS A 7 -6.28 0.53 15.20
N THR A 8 -7.44 0.19 15.74
CA THR A 8 -8.62 -0.15 14.94
C THR A 8 -9.08 1.01 14.08
N SER A 9 -8.93 2.24 14.57
CA SER A 9 -9.27 3.48 13.85
C SER A 9 -8.42 3.71 12.59
N THR A 10 -7.29 3.00 12.42
CA THR A 10 -6.42 3.13 11.24
C THR A 10 -6.61 1.99 10.23
N ILE A 11 -7.55 1.08 10.46
CA ILE A 11 -7.90 0.06 9.47
C ILE A 11 -8.37 0.75 8.18
N GLY A 12 -7.80 0.34 7.04
CA GLY A 12 -8.07 0.96 5.75
C GLY A 12 -7.29 2.25 5.46
N GLU A 13 -6.40 2.69 6.35
CA GLU A 13 -5.55 3.87 6.12
C GLU A 13 -4.55 3.64 4.99
N MET A 14 -4.55 4.54 4.01
CA MET A 14 -3.66 4.47 2.85
C MET A 14 -2.38 5.25 3.09
N SER A 15 -1.27 4.54 3.25
CA SER A 15 0.03 5.13 3.60
C SER A 15 0.69 5.90 2.45
N CYS A 16 0.41 5.53 1.21
CA CYS A 16 1.10 6.04 0.03
C CYS A 16 0.10 6.61 -0.98
N ASN A 17 0.17 6.17 -2.22
CA ASN A 17 -0.74 6.59 -3.28
C ASN A 17 -2.15 6.05 -3.03
N PRO A 18 -3.21 6.88 -3.09
CA PRO A 18 -4.58 6.39 -2.93
C PRO A 18 -5.08 5.72 -4.22
N ALA A 19 -4.39 4.67 -4.64
CA ALA A 19 -4.69 3.96 -5.88
C ALA A 19 -4.53 2.45 -5.73
N PHE A 20 -5.45 1.73 -6.35
CA PHE A 20 -5.43 0.28 -6.46
C PHE A 20 -5.23 -0.14 -7.91
N GLY A 21 -4.47 -1.18 -8.15
CA GLY A 21 -4.27 -1.72 -9.48
C GLY A 21 -2.97 -1.29 -10.16
N GLY A 22 -2.91 -1.57 -11.44
CA GLY A 22 -1.72 -1.57 -12.25
C GLY A 22 -1.23 -2.97 -12.55
N LEU A 23 -0.21 -3.09 -13.42
CA LEU A 23 0.31 -4.38 -13.86
C LEU A 23 0.72 -5.27 -12.66
N GLY A 24 0.24 -6.51 -12.66
CA GLY A 24 0.42 -7.47 -11.57
C GLY A 24 -0.49 -7.23 -10.36
N LYS A 25 -0.73 -5.98 -9.97
CA LYS A 25 -1.50 -5.65 -8.76
C LYS A 25 -3.00 -5.88 -8.93
N SER A 26 -3.60 -5.35 -9.99
CA SER A 26 -5.03 -5.55 -10.26
C SER A 26 -5.38 -7.00 -10.53
N HIS A 27 -4.46 -7.76 -11.14
CA HIS A 27 -4.65 -9.20 -11.34
C HIS A 27 -4.83 -9.91 -10.00
N LEU A 28 -3.93 -9.65 -9.04
CA LEU A 28 -4.01 -10.23 -7.69
C LEU A 28 -5.23 -9.73 -6.92
N VAL A 29 -5.61 -8.45 -7.05
CA VAL A 29 -6.84 -7.93 -6.40
C VAL A 29 -8.06 -8.69 -6.90
N ARG A 30 -8.16 -8.99 -8.19
CA ARG A 30 -9.28 -9.73 -8.75
C ARG A 30 -9.30 -11.21 -8.35
N GLU A 31 -8.13 -11.82 -8.18
CA GLU A 31 -8.03 -13.18 -7.63
C GLU A 31 -8.50 -13.21 -6.16
N VAL A 32 -8.10 -12.22 -5.37
CA VAL A 32 -8.54 -12.07 -3.98
C VAL A 32 -10.04 -11.78 -3.91
N ASP A 33 -10.57 -10.94 -4.81
CA ASP A 33 -12.01 -10.65 -4.93
C ASP A 33 -12.83 -11.92 -5.23
N ALA A 34 -12.33 -12.77 -6.14
CA ALA A 34 -12.95 -14.06 -6.46
C ALA A 34 -13.00 -15.04 -5.25
N LEU A 35 -12.18 -14.81 -4.24
CA LEU A 35 -12.16 -15.52 -2.96
C LEU A 35 -12.91 -14.79 -1.83
N ASP A 36 -13.82 -13.88 -2.18
CA ASP A 36 -14.57 -13.04 -1.25
C ASP A 36 -13.72 -12.02 -0.47
N GLY A 37 -12.64 -11.56 -1.09
CA GLY A 37 -11.77 -10.55 -0.49
C GLY A 37 -12.38 -9.14 -0.57
N THR A 38 -12.12 -8.32 0.44
CA THR A 38 -12.79 -7.03 0.64
C THR A 38 -12.18 -5.86 -0.15
N ILE A 39 -10.93 -6.00 -0.60
CA ILE A 39 -10.18 -4.88 -1.19
C ILE A 39 -10.79 -4.37 -2.51
N GLY A 40 -11.31 -5.27 -3.35
CA GLY A 40 -11.99 -4.93 -4.60
C GLY A 40 -13.22 -4.07 -4.35
N VAL A 41 -14.12 -4.56 -3.50
CA VAL A 41 -15.37 -3.87 -3.14
C VAL A 41 -15.09 -2.52 -2.47
N ALA A 42 -14.17 -2.47 -1.51
CA ALA A 42 -13.83 -1.23 -0.80
C ALA A 42 -13.21 -0.19 -1.74
N SER A 43 -12.35 -0.62 -2.69
CA SER A 43 -11.74 0.28 -3.66
C SER A 43 -12.76 0.86 -4.64
N ASP A 44 -13.72 0.06 -5.09
CA ASP A 44 -14.80 0.53 -5.96
C ASP A 44 -15.75 1.49 -5.27
N LYS A 45 -16.05 1.24 -3.97
CA LYS A 45 -16.86 2.18 -3.16
C LYS A 45 -16.22 3.57 -3.06
N ALA A 46 -14.91 3.63 -3.08
CA ALA A 46 -14.13 4.86 -2.94
C ALA A 46 -13.57 5.41 -4.27
N ALA A 47 -13.88 4.78 -5.38
CA ALA A 47 -13.28 5.06 -6.68
C ALA A 47 -13.71 6.43 -7.23
N ILE A 48 -12.77 7.34 -7.34
CA ILE A 48 -12.95 8.67 -7.95
C ILE A 48 -12.41 8.76 -9.37
N GLN A 49 -11.66 7.76 -9.83
CA GLN A 49 -11.26 7.61 -11.23
C GLN A 49 -10.98 6.14 -11.55
N TYR A 50 -11.57 5.66 -12.63
CA TYR A 50 -11.25 4.36 -13.24
C TYR A 50 -10.40 4.55 -14.48
N ARG A 51 -9.36 3.72 -14.61
CA ARG A 51 -8.51 3.73 -15.80
C ARG A 51 -7.94 2.34 -16.08
N VAL A 52 -8.03 1.87 -17.31
CA VAL A 52 -7.31 0.68 -17.77
C VAL A 52 -5.95 1.09 -18.30
N LEU A 53 -4.90 0.62 -17.66
CA LEU A 53 -3.52 0.85 -18.09
C LEU A 53 -3.14 -0.13 -19.21
N ASN A 54 -2.22 0.30 -20.08
CA ASN A 54 -1.68 -0.51 -21.17
C ASN A 54 -2.75 -0.98 -22.19
N GLN A 55 -3.78 -0.21 -22.44
CA GLN A 55 -4.84 -0.57 -23.39
C GLN A 55 -4.32 -0.85 -24.80
N SER A 56 -3.26 -0.14 -25.24
CA SER A 56 -2.61 -0.33 -26.53
C SER A 56 -1.71 -1.57 -26.60
N LYS A 57 -1.54 -2.30 -25.50
CA LYS A 57 -0.71 -3.50 -25.41
C LYS A 57 -1.57 -4.76 -25.42
N GLY A 58 -0.93 -5.93 -25.40
CA GLY A 58 -1.64 -7.20 -25.34
C GLY A 58 -2.50 -7.39 -24.10
N PRO A 59 -3.53 -8.25 -24.13
CA PRO A 59 -4.47 -8.44 -23.03
C PRO A 59 -3.82 -8.79 -21.68
N ALA A 60 -2.73 -9.54 -21.69
CA ALA A 60 -2.03 -9.98 -20.46
C ALA A 60 -1.48 -8.81 -19.61
N VAL A 61 -1.24 -7.65 -20.20
CA VAL A 61 -0.71 -6.47 -19.50
C VAL A 61 -1.75 -5.36 -19.31
N ARG A 62 -2.96 -5.55 -19.80
CA ARG A 62 -4.07 -4.62 -19.53
C ARG A 62 -4.46 -4.74 -18.07
N ALA A 63 -4.40 -3.63 -17.36
CA ALA A 63 -4.55 -3.63 -15.91
C ALA A 63 -5.51 -2.52 -15.47
N PRO A 64 -6.68 -2.84 -14.91
CA PRO A 64 -7.54 -1.86 -14.28
C PRO A 64 -6.81 -1.15 -13.15
N ARG A 65 -7.04 0.14 -13.03
CA ARG A 65 -6.54 0.97 -11.94
C ARG A 65 -7.63 1.90 -11.45
N VAL A 66 -7.73 2.02 -10.14
CA VAL A 66 -8.65 2.91 -9.46
C VAL A 66 -7.85 3.94 -8.67
N GLN A 67 -8.15 5.22 -8.84
CA GLN A 67 -7.82 6.24 -7.85
C GLN A 67 -8.97 6.32 -6.86
N ALA A 68 -8.67 6.36 -5.57
CA ALA A 68 -9.66 6.31 -4.52
C ALA A 68 -9.58 7.54 -3.61
N ASP A 69 -10.73 7.97 -3.10
CA ASP A 69 -10.77 8.86 -1.95
C ASP A 69 -10.36 8.08 -0.70
N ARG A 70 -9.43 8.64 0.08
CA ARG A 70 -8.83 7.96 1.24
C ARG A 70 -9.81 7.77 2.38
N GLU A 71 -10.61 8.78 2.65
CA GLU A 71 -11.56 8.74 3.78
C GLU A 71 -12.72 7.80 3.46
N ILE A 72 -13.22 7.84 2.22
CA ILE A 72 -14.28 6.94 1.77
C ILE A 72 -13.78 5.49 1.77
N TYR A 73 -12.54 5.24 1.31
CA TYR A 73 -11.96 3.90 1.34
C TYR A 73 -11.82 3.37 2.77
N LYS A 74 -11.30 4.19 3.67
CA LYS A 74 -11.14 3.85 5.07
C LYS A 74 -12.47 3.51 5.73
N ALA A 75 -13.48 4.36 5.52
CA ALA A 75 -14.83 4.13 6.03
C ALA A 75 -15.47 2.87 5.43
N ALA A 76 -15.29 2.64 4.12
CA ALA A 76 -15.78 1.45 3.44
C ALA A 76 -15.16 0.18 4.01
N MET A 77 -13.83 0.15 4.21
CA MET A 77 -13.13 -1.00 4.79
C MET A 77 -13.60 -1.29 6.22
N GLN A 78 -13.70 -0.26 7.07
CA GLN A 78 -14.17 -0.41 8.44
C GLN A 78 -15.61 -0.89 8.49
N GLY A 79 -16.48 -0.34 7.62
CA GLY A 79 -17.87 -0.78 7.50
C GLY A 79 -17.98 -2.25 7.11
N ILE A 80 -17.26 -2.67 6.06
CA ILE A 80 -17.26 -4.08 5.63
C ILE A 80 -16.81 -5.01 6.76
N LEU A 81 -15.71 -4.67 7.44
CA LEU A 81 -15.20 -5.53 8.52
C LEU A 81 -16.15 -5.60 9.72
N SER A 82 -16.92 -4.54 10.00
CA SER A 82 -17.89 -4.52 11.10
C SER A 82 -19.09 -5.45 10.87
N GLU A 83 -19.38 -5.82 9.62
CA GLU A 83 -20.48 -6.71 9.27
C GLU A 83 -20.14 -8.20 9.48
N TYR A 84 -18.83 -8.55 9.60
CA TYR A 84 -18.42 -9.94 9.82
C TYR A 84 -18.64 -10.39 11.27
N LYS A 85 -19.70 -11.15 11.50
CA LYS A 85 -20.10 -11.68 12.83
C LYS A 85 -19.02 -12.56 13.48
N ASN A 86 -18.20 -13.21 12.68
CA ASN A 86 -17.15 -14.14 13.12
C ASN A 86 -15.75 -13.50 13.15
N LEU A 87 -15.68 -12.17 13.08
CA LEU A 87 -14.44 -11.40 13.17
C LEU A 87 -14.43 -10.59 14.45
N THR A 88 -13.40 -10.77 15.25
CA THR A 88 -13.10 -9.92 16.42
C THR A 88 -11.94 -9.01 16.09
N LEU A 89 -12.05 -7.73 16.39
CA LEU A 89 -10.96 -6.76 16.26
C LEU A 89 -10.32 -6.55 17.61
N LEU A 90 -8.99 -6.69 17.70
CA LEU A 90 -8.22 -6.44 18.91
C LEU A 90 -7.18 -5.35 18.63
N GLU A 91 -7.30 -4.25 19.37
CA GLU A 91 -6.31 -3.17 19.32
C GLU A 91 -5.14 -3.51 20.25
N ASN A 92 -4.08 -4.05 19.67
CA ASN A 92 -2.85 -4.44 20.40
C ASN A 92 -1.70 -4.59 19.40
N GLU A 93 -0.47 -4.75 19.90
CA GLU A 93 0.70 -5.11 19.12
C GLU A 93 1.04 -6.58 19.34
N CYS A 94 1.27 -7.31 18.24
CA CYS A 94 1.84 -8.65 18.30
C CYS A 94 3.37 -8.52 18.45
N ILE A 95 3.89 -9.03 19.57
CA ILE A 95 5.32 -8.95 19.90
C ILE A 95 6.05 -10.28 19.83
N GLY A 96 5.35 -11.39 19.69
CA GLY A 96 5.95 -12.71 19.65
C GLY A 96 5.06 -13.81 19.11
N LEU A 97 5.68 -14.94 18.83
CA LEU A 97 5.01 -16.17 18.42
C LEU A 97 5.08 -17.19 19.56
N ILE A 98 4.04 -18.00 19.71
CA ILE A 98 4.01 -19.13 20.63
C ILE A 98 4.26 -20.38 19.81
N ILE A 99 5.38 -21.06 20.11
CA ILE A 99 5.79 -22.28 19.43
C ILE A 99 5.74 -23.43 20.42
N ASP A 100 5.00 -24.47 20.08
CA ASP A 100 5.00 -25.74 20.81
C ASP A 100 5.43 -26.86 19.87
N LYS A 101 6.47 -27.59 20.26
CA LYS A 101 7.03 -28.72 19.49
C LYS A 101 7.28 -28.42 18.00
N GLY A 102 7.75 -27.19 17.70
CA GLY A 102 8.04 -26.74 16.33
C GLY A 102 6.83 -26.26 15.53
N VAL A 103 5.65 -26.19 16.15
CA VAL A 103 4.42 -25.70 15.51
C VAL A 103 4.04 -24.35 16.10
N CYS A 104 3.74 -23.38 15.24
CA CYS A 104 3.21 -22.09 15.67
C CYS A 104 1.75 -22.25 16.07
N CYS A 105 1.44 -22.09 17.35
CA CYS A 105 0.12 -22.30 17.92
C CYS A 105 -0.53 -21.03 18.50
N GLY A 106 0.15 -19.89 18.42
CA GLY A 106 -0.40 -18.64 18.94
C GLY A 106 0.54 -17.45 18.79
N VAL A 107 0.08 -16.33 19.31
CA VAL A 107 0.84 -15.07 19.36
C VAL A 107 0.86 -14.52 20.79
N ARG A 108 1.89 -13.73 21.09
CA ARG A 108 1.99 -12.96 22.32
C ARG A 108 1.82 -11.47 22.00
N THR A 109 0.98 -10.81 22.76
CA THR A 109 0.72 -9.37 22.60
C THR A 109 1.56 -8.53 23.55
N LEU A 110 1.62 -7.22 23.30
CA LEU A 110 2.38 -6.27 24.12
C LEU A 110 1.95 -6.29 25.59
N ASN A 111 0.68 -6.56 25.88
CA ASN A 111 0.14 -6.68 27.22
C ASN A 111 0.41 -8.06 27.87
N SER A 112 1.31 -8.85 27.26
CA SER A 112 1.68 -10.20 27.72
C SER A 112 0.53 -11.22 27.67
N GLU A 113 -0.53 -10.96 26.94
CA GLU A 113 -1.59 -11.94 26.69
C GLU A 113 -1.13 -12.96 25.64
N GLU A 114 -1.38 -14.22 25.93
CA GLU A 114 -1.17 -15.32 24.99
C GLU A 114 -2.48 -15.68 24.31
N ILE A 115 -2.48 -15.61 22.98
CA ILE A 115 -3.65 -15.87 22.15
C ILE A 115 -3.35 -17.08 21.27
N TYR A 116 -4.04 -18.17 21.52
CA TYR A 116 -3.88 -19.42 20.79
C TYR A 116 -4.78 -19.48 19.57
N ALA A 117 -4.24 -19.98 18.45
CA ALA A 117 -4.97 -20.14 17.19
C ALA A 117 -4.40 -21.33 16.40
N LYS A 118 -5.25 -21.92 15.57
CA LYS A 118 -4.84 -23.03 14.67
C LYS A 118 -3.93 -22.57 13.53
N SER A 119 -4.04 -21.32 13.13
CA SER A 119 -3.27 -20.73 12.04
C SER A 119 -3.04 -19.25 12.31
N ILE A 120 -1.84 -18.76 11.99
CA ILE A 120 -1.45 -17.36 12.13
C ILE A 120 -1.03 -16.84 10.76
N VAL A 121 -1.55 -15.67 10.39
CA VAL A 121 -1.16 -14.94 9.17
C VAL A 121 -0.61 -13.59 9.59
N ILE A 122 0.63 -13.30 9.19
CA ILE A 122 1.33 -12.07 9.56
C ILE A 122 1.42 -11.16 8.34
N THR A 123 0.85 -9.96 8.46
CA THR A 123 0.72 -8.99 7.37
C THR A 123 1.12 -7.59 7.82
N THR A 124 2.35 -7.45 8.32
CA THR A 124 2.87 -6.25 8.96
C THR A 124 3.06 -5.04 8.02
N GLY A 125 3.01 -5.25 6.72
CA GLY A 125 3.21 -4.17 5.75
C GLY A 125 4.55 -3.46 5.95
N THR A 126 4.52 -2.14 6.07
CA THR A 126 5.71 -1.28 6.26
C THR A 126 6.11 -1.10 7.74
N PHE A 127 5.44 -1.77 8.68
CA PHE A 127 5.62 -1.53 10.11
C PHE A 127 6.77 -2.34 10.72
N LEU A 128 7.10 -3.50 10.14
CA LEU A 128 8.14 -4.39 10.67
C LEU A 128 9.51 -3.69 10.62
N ASN A 129 10.00 -3.28 11.80
CA ASN A 129 11.23 -2.51 11.96
C ASN A 129 11.33 -1.32 10.97
N GLY A 130 10.20 -0.63 10.78
CA GLY A 130 10.05 0.42 9.79
C GLY A 130 10.88 1.66 10.12
N LEU A 131 11.47 2.27 9.08
CA LEU A 131 12.19 3.54 9.15
C LEU A 131 11.62 4.51 8.11
N ILE A 132 11.39 5.74 8.53
CA ILE A 132 10.98 6.82 7.63
C ILE A 132 12.16 7.75 7.38
N HIS A 133 12.37 8.09 6.12
CA HIS A 133 13.33 9.08 5.65
C HIS A 133 12.57 10.28 5.07
N ILE A 134 12.81 11.46 5.62
CA ILE A 134 12.31 12.74 5.10
C ILE A 134 13.48 13.70 4.99
N GLY A 135 14.03 13.82 3.80
CA GLY A 135 15.34 14.48 3.60
C GLY A 135 16.39 13.81 4.48
N LYS A 136 17.08 14.59 5.30
CA LYS A 136 18.14 14.10 6.22
C LYS A 136 17.59 13.55 7.56
N LYS A 137 16.29 13.66 7.79
CA LYS A 137 15.67 13.14 9.04
C LYS A 137 15.32 11.67 8.87
N ILE A 138 15.78 10.86 9.84
CA ILE A 138 15.49 9.41 9.89
C ILE A 138 14.93 9.11 11.27
N TYR A 139 13.82 8.38 11.32
CA TYR A 139 13.23 7.95 12.57
C TYR A 139 12.43 6.65 12.42
N PRO A 140 12.36 5.83 13.49
CA PRO A 140 11.57 4.61 13.49
C PRO A 140 10.08 4.92 13.42
N ALA A 141 9.42 4.40 12.42
CA ALA A 141 7.96 4.45 12.26
C ALA A 141 7.50 3.46 11.20
N GLY A 142 6.28 2.95 11.34
CA GLY A 142 5.66 2.14 10.30
C GLY A 142 5.01 3.02 9.21
N ARG A 143 4.47 4.16 9.64
CA ARG A 143 3.88 5.23 8.84
C ARG A 143 4.06 6.55 9.58
N VAL A 144 3.98 7.71 8.89
CA VAL A 144 4.05 9.02 9.55
C VAL A 144 2.95 9.12 10.62
N GLY A 145 3.35 9.36 11.87
CA GLY A 145 2.45 9.44 13.02
C GLY A 145 2.16 8.11 13.72
N ASP A 146 2.64 6.97 13.20
CA ASP A 146 2.43 5.65 13.80
C ASP A 146 3.75 5.00 14.24
N LYS A 147 3.69 4.26 15.35
CA LYS A 147 4.84 3.51 15.85
C LYS A 147 5.21 2.35 14.92
N PRO A 148 6.51 1.98 14.83
CA PRO A 148 6.93 0.76 14.16
C PRO A 148 6.63 -0.47 15.02
N SER A 149 6.56 -1.66 14.41
CA SER A 149 6.62 -2.94 15.11
C SER A 149 8.09 -3.40 15.20
N LEU A 150 8.70 -3.28 16.37
CA LEU A 150 10.13 -3.59 16.57
C LEU A 150 10.35 -5.02 17.04
N HIS A 151 9.47 -5.52 17.91
CA HIS A 151 9.67 -6.81 18.59
C HIS A 151 9.58 -7.99 17.61
N LEU A 152 8.61 -7.98 16.73
CA LEU A 152 8.33 -9.12 15.84
C LEU A 152 9.45 -9.40 14.84
N SER A 153 10.23 -8.38 14.44
CA SER A 153 11.40 -8.58 13.59
C SER A 153 12.50 -9.40 14.26
N ASN A 154 12.69 -9.20 15.58
CA ASN A 154 13.66 -9.96 16.36
C ASN A 154 13.23 -11.43 16.46
N VAL A 155 11.94 -11.67 16.69
CA VAL A 155 11.38 -13.03 16.72
C VAL A 155 11.63 -13.77 15.40
N PHE A 156 11.47 -13.13 14.26
CA PHE A 156 11.78 -13.76 12.98
C PHE A 156 13.27 -14.10 12.82
N ASN A 157 14.16 -13.22 13.28
CA ASN A 157 15.59 -13.50 13.28
C ASN A 157 15.93 -14.71 14.18
N GLU A 158 15.32 -14.81 15.36
CA GLU A 158 15.50 -15.94 16.28
C GLU A 158 15.07 -17.27 15.66
N PHE A 159 14.04 -17.26 14.81
CA PHE A 159 13.60 -18.43 14.03
C PHE A 159 14.39 -18.66 12.74
N GLY A 160 15.42 -17.89 12.48
CA GLY A 160 16.31 -18.08 11.33
C GLY A 160 15.70 -17.64 9.99
N PHE A 161 14.66 -16.80 9.97
CA PHE A 161 14.16 -16.21 8.73
C PHE A 161 15.17 -15.20 8.19
N ASN A 162 15.44 -15.26 6.90
CA ASN A 162 16.23 -14.26 6.20
C ASN A 162 15.40 -12.98 6.02
N LEU A 163 15.74 -11.95 6.79
CA LEU A 163 15.09 -10.66 6.66
C LEU A 163 15.90 -9.75 5.75
N GLY A 164 15.20 -9.02 4.91
CA GLY A 164 15.77 -7.98 4.05
C GLY A 164 15.05 -6.67 4.24
N ARG A 165 15.69 -5.58 3.90
CA ARG A 165 15.07 -4.26 3.92
C ARG A 165 14.52 -3.92 2.55
N LEU A 166 13.23 -3.63 2.48
CA LEU A 166 12.57 -3.15 1.28
C LEU A 166 12.33 -1.65 1.37
N LYS A 167 12.46 -0.96 0.25
CA LYS A 167 12.20 0.47 0.16
C LYS A 167 10.87 0.74 -0.53
N THR A 168 10.09 1.67 0.00
CA THR A 168 8.93 2.26 -0.65
C THR A 168 9.14 3.76 -0.84
N GLY A 169 8.66 4.34 -1.94
CA GLY A 169 8.67 5.77 -2.19
C GLY A 169 7.27 6.35 -2.09
N THR A 170 7.14 7.50 -1.45
CA THR A 170 5.90 8.28 -1.44
C THR A 170 6.02 9.42 -2.43
N PRO A 171 5.09 9.60 -3.39
CA PRO A 171 5.12 10.74 -4.30
C PRO A 171 4.91 12.06 -3.53
N PRO A 172 5.42 13.19 -4.04
CA PRO A 172 5.21 14.47 -3.41
C PRO A 172 3.72 14.83 -3.38
N ARG A 173 3.30 15.48 -2.32
CA ARG A 173 1.96 16.07 -2.20
C ARG A 173 2.06 17.53 -2.48
N LEU A 174 1.37 17.98 -3.53
CA LEU A 174 1.38 19.36 -3.99
C LEU A 174 0.12 20.08 -3.52
N ASP A 175 0.23 21.38 -3.30
CA ASP A 175 -0.93 22.22 -3.09
C ASP A 175 -1.61 22.50 -4.43
N GLY A 176 -2.78 21.92 -4.66
CA GLY A 176 -3.52 22.04 -5.91
C GLY A 176 -3.84 23.48 -6.31
N ARG A 177 -3.87 24.43 -5.34
CA ARG A 177 -4.07 25.85 -5.60
C ARG A 177 -2.88 26.51 -6.30
N THR A 178 -1.71 25.90 -6.28
CA THR A 178 -0.49 26.40 -6.90
C THR A 178 -0.21 25.79 -8.27
N ILE A 179 -1.11 24.92 -8.75
CA ILE A 179 -0.97 24.23 -10.03
C ILE A 179 -1.77 24.99 -11.10
N ASP A 180 -1.12 25.29 -12.22
CA ASP A 180 -1.81 25.80 -13.41
C ASP A 180 -2.42 24.62 -14.18
N TRP A 181 -3.62 24.25 -13.78
CA TRP A 181 -4.36 23.14 -14.37
C TRP A 181 -4.66 23.35 -15.86
N SER A 182 -4.83 24.61 -16.30
CA SER A 182 -5.16 24.95 -17.67
C SER A 182 -4.05 24.62 -18.66
N SER A 183 -2.80 24.54 -18.19
CA SER A 183 -1.63 24.21 -19.02
C SER A 183 -1.37 22.71 -19.14
N LEU A 184 -2.12 21.87 -18.42
CA LEU A 184 -1.88 20.45 -18.34
C LEU A 184 -2.83 19.64 -19.22
N GLU A 185 -2.33 18.53 -19.75
CA GLU A 185 -3.13 17.56 -20.48
C GLU A 185 -4.07 16.82 -19.51
N GLU A 186 -5.37 16.95 -19.76
CA GLU A 186 -6.38 16.28 -18.95
C GLU A 186 -6.44 14.78 -19.28
N GLN A 187 -6.46 13.96 -18.26
CA GLN A 187 -6.67 12.52 -18.34
C GLN A 187 -8.01 12.14 -17.69
N CYS A 188 -9.05 12.10 -18.52
CA CYS A 188 -10.38 11.72 -18.08
C CYS A 188 -10.44 10.25 -17.60
N PRO A 189 -11.38 9.89 -16.73
CA PRO A 189 -11.72 8.50 -16.44
C PRO A 189 -12.18 7.77 -17.72
N ASP A 190 -12.10 6.45 -17.71
CA ASP A 190 -12.62 5.64 -18.82
C ASP A 190 -14.16 5.72 -18.86
N ASN A 191 -14.73 5.85 -20.05
CA ASN A 191 -16.20 5.90 -20.23
C ASN A 191 -16.89 4.60 -19.83
N GLU A 192 -16.21 3.48 -20.06
CA GLU A 192 -16.65 2.13 -19.66
C GLU A 192 -15.68 1.59 -18.62
N PRO A 193 -15.94 1.81 -17.33
CA PRO A 193 -15.03 1.42 -16.28
C PRO A 193 -14.98 -0.09 -16.10
N ILE A 194 -13.79 -0.62 -15.87
CA ILE A 194 -13.60 -1.99 -15.38
C ILE A 194 -13.44 -1.91 -13.86
N TYR A 195 -14.44 -2.39 -13.14
CA TYR A 195 -14.45 -2.40 -11.67
C TYR A 195 -13.39 -3.35 -11.10
N MET A 196 -12.94 -3.09 -9.89
CA MET A 196 -11.98 -3.94 -9.19
C MET A 196 -12.65 -5.20 -8.64
N SER A 197 -13.91 -5.13 -8.25
CA SER A 197 -14.72 -6.25 -7.81
C SER A 197 -15.76 -6.66 -8.85
N TYR A 198 -15.98 -7.97 -8.97
CA TYR A 198 -17.10 -8.52 -9.76
C TYR A 198 -18.48 -8.28 -9.13
N LEU A 199 -18.50 -7.89 -7.85
CA LEU A 199 -19.74 -7.57 -7.12
C LEU A 199 -20.17 -6.10 -7.32
N THR A 200 -19.34 -5.28 -7.97
CA THR A 200 -19.65 -3.87 -8.21
C THR A 200 -20.47 -3.73 -9.49
N GLU A 201 -21.65 -3.15 -9.36
CA GLU A 201 -22.59 -2.98 -10.49
C GLU A 201 -22.56 -1.58 -11.10
N ARG A 202 -22.15 -0.57 -10.33
CA ARG A 202 -22.20 0.84 -10.75
C ARG A 202 -21.14 1.70 -10.06
N ILE A 203 -20.80 2.82 -10.69
CA ILE A 203 -19.99 3.88 -10.09
C ILE A 203 -20.76 4.47 -8.91
N GLN A 204 -20.08 4.66 -7.78
CA GLN A 204 -20.67 5.17 -6.53
C GLN A 204 -20.24 6.60 -6.19
N GLN A 205 -19.12 7.07 -6.77
CA GLN A 205 -18.57 8.39 -6.51
C GLN A 205 -18.52 9.22 -7.79
N GLU A 206 -18.55 10.53 -7.65
CA GLU A 206 -18.27 11.45 -8.74
C GLU A 206 -16.87 11.18 -9.29
N GLN A 207 -16.76 11.09 -10.61
CA GLN A 207 -15.49 10.80 -11.27
C GLN A 207 -14.77 12.10 -11.58
N ILE A 208 -13.48 12.15 -11.25
CA ILE A 208 -12.60 13.28 -11.47
C ILE A 208 -11.47 12.95 -12.44
N SER A 209 -11.03 13.95 -13.19
CA SER A 209 -9.88 13.82 -14.08
C SER A 209 -8.56 13.91 -13.31
N CYS A 210 -7.57 13.18 -13.77
CA CYS A 210 -6.17 13.42 -13.45
C CYS A 210 -5.54 14.33 -14.52
N PHE A 211 -4.33 14.82 -14.25
CA PHE A 211 -3.62 15.67 -15.18
C PHE A 211 -2.20 15.16 -15.39
N ILE A 212 -1.71 15.26 -16.62
CA ILE A 212 -0.39 14.77 -17.00
C ILE A 212 0.58 15.95 -17.05
N THR A 213 1.68 15.81 -16.34
CA THR A 213 2.83 16.72 -16.45
C THR A 213 4.08 15.93 -16.79
N ARG A 214 5.12 16.64 -17.22
CA ARG A 214 6.42 16.06 -17.56
C ARG A 214 7.54 16.80 -16.84
N THR A 215 8.59 16.09 -16.54
CA THR A 215 9.84 16.71 -16.05
C THR A 215 10.50 17.51 -17.19
N ASN A 216 11.26 18.50 -16.82
CA ASN A 216 12.03 19.36 -17.74
C ASN A 216 13.46 19.54 -17.24
N ASP A 217 14.29 20.24 -18.00
CA ASP A 217 15.70 20.44 -17.66
C ASP A 217 15.90 21.08 -16.27
N LYS A 218 15.03 22.01 -15.87
CA LYS A 218 15.08 22.61 -14.53
C LYS A 218 14.83 21.57 -13.46
N THR A 219 13.85 20.68 -13.67
CA THR A 219 13.57 19.57 -12.76
C THR A 219 14.76 18.62 -12.68
N HIS A 220 15.34 18.27 -13.82
CA HIS A 220 16.50 17.37 -13.89
C HIS A 220 17.71 17.98 -13.18
N ASN A 221 17.99 19.26 -13.41
CA ASN A 221 19.10 19.97 -12.75
C ASN A 221 18.94 20.01 -11.23
N ILE A 222 17.71 20.23 -10.72
CA ILE A 222 17.44 20.19 -9.28
C ILE A 222 17.71 18.79 -8.72
N ILE A 223 17.26 17.74 -9.40
CA ILE A 223 17.51 16.35 -8.98
C ILE A 223 19.00 16.06 -8.96
N MET A 224 19.69 16.35 -10.05
CA MET A 224 21.14 16.09 -10.19
C MET A 224 21.96 16.82 -9.12
N SER A 225 21.61 18.05 -8.78
CA SER A 225 22.29 18.84 -7.75
C SER A 225 22.11 18.33 -6.33
N ASN A 226 21.14 17.43 -6.11
CA ASN A 226 20.79 16.91 -4.78
C ASN A 226 20.90 15.38 -4.68
N LEU A 227 21.55 14.71 -5.63
CA LEU A 227 21.71 13.25 -5.60
C LEU A 227 22.47 12.76 -4.37
N ASP A 228 23.53 13.47 -3.99
CA ASP A 228 24.36 13.12 -2.82
C ASP A 228 23.62 13.25 -1.49
N ASP A 229 22.59 14.09 -1.44
CA ASP A 229 21.72 14.27 -0.29
C ASP A 229 20.53 13.28 -0.29
N ALA A 230 20.28 12.59 -1.39
CA ALA A 230 19.17 11.66 -1.51
C ALA A 230 19.51 10.31 -0.84
N PRO A 231 18.76 9.86 0.19
CA PRO A 231 19.09 8.66 0.95
C PRO A 231 19.24 7.39 0.11
N LEU A 232 18.57 7.34 -1.05
CA LEU A 232 18.65 6.21 -1.96
C LEU A 232 19.96 6.13 -2.72
N TYR A 233 20.52 7.29 -3.12
CA TYR A 233 21.73 7.35 -3.96
C TYR A 233 22.99 7.57 -3.15
N SER A 234 22.87 8.11 -1.93
CA SER A 234 24.00 8.33 -1.00
C SER A 234 24.46 7.08 -0.24
N GLY A 235 23.82 5.92 -0.46
CA GLY A 235 24.13 4.69 0.28
C GLY A 235 23.57 4.64 1.70
N GLN A 236 22.77 5.60 2.12
CA GLN A 236 22.13 5.59 3.45
C GLN A 236 21.04 4.53 3.58
N ILE A 237 20.48 4.10 2.48
CA ILE A 237 19.50 3.01 2.42
C ILE A 237 20.12 1.85 1.65
N GLU A 238 20.59 0.86 2.38
CA GLU A 238 20.92 -0.45 1.81
C GLU A 238 19.63 -1.26 1.71
N SER A 239 19.07 -1.38 0.53
CA SER A 239 17.86 -2.18 0.32
C SER A 239 17.98 -3.02 -0.94
N THR A 240 17.44 -4.24 -0.87
CA THR A 240 17.15 -5.02 -2.06
C THR A 240 15.98 -4.37 -2.76
N CYS A 241 16.22 -3.62 -3.83
CA CYS A 241 15.17 -2.89 -4.52
C CYS A 241 14.26 -3.85 -5.30
N LEU A 242 12.97 -3.84 -5.03
CA LEU A 242 11.98 -4.57 -5.82
C LEU A 242 11.94 -4.13 -7.29
N LEU A 243 12.39 -2.91 -7.59
CA LEU A 243 12.44 -2.38 -8.96
C LEU A 243 13.48 -3.09 -9.85
N TYR A 244 14.53 -3.67 -9.28
CA TYR A 244 15.51 -4.43 -10.05
C TYR A 244 15.00 -5.78 -10.54
N THR A 245 13.99 -6.33 -9.89
CA THR A 245 13.41 -7.63 -10.26
C THR A 245 12.16 -7.51 -11.13
N SER A 246 11.60 -6.31 -11.27
CA SER A 246 10.44 -6.02 -12.11
C SER A 246 10.64 -4.69 -12.83
N PRO A 247 11.34 -4.68 -13.97
CA PRO A 247 11.50 -3.46 -14.75
C PRO A 247 10.11 -2.92 -15.12
N SER A 248 9.80 -1.72 -14.66
CA SER A 248 8.57 -1.03 -15.03
C SER A 248 8.65 -0.67 -16.52
N PRO A 249 7.54 -0.72 -17.27
CA PRO A 249 7.48 -0.17 -18.62
C PRO A 249 7.88 1.32 -18.70
N ARG A 250 7.96 2.02 -17.58
CA ARG A 250 8.46 3.40 -17.49
C ARG A 250 9.99 3.48 -17.60
N ASP A 251 10.70 2.41 -17.25
CA ASP A 251 12.17 2.35 -17.27
C ASP A 251 12.71 2.02 -18.67
N SER A 252 11.83 1.62 -19.60
CA SER A 252 12.19 1.30 -21.00
C SER A 252 12.00 2.47 -21.97
N LEU A 253 11.73 3.67 -21.48
CA LEU A 253 11.53 4.89 -22.27
C LEU A 253 12.66 5.92 -22.07
N SER A 254 13.83 5.50 -21.61
CA SER A 254 15.06 6.30 -21.61
C SER A 254 15.87 6.03 -22.87
#